data_3e777acf781b70d562bde080b5750570
#
_entry.id   3e777acf781b70d562bde080b5750570
#
_cell.length_a   1.000
_cell.length_b   1.000
_cell.length_c   1.000
_cell.angle_alpha   90.00
_cell.angle_beta   90.00
_cell.angle_gamma   90.00
#
_symmetry.space_group_name_H-M   'P 1'
#
loop_
_entity.id
_entity.type
_entity.pdbx_description
1 polymer ?
#
loop_
_entity_poly.entity_id
_entity_poly.type
_entity_poly.pdbx_seq_one_letter_code
_entity_poly.pdbx_strand_id
1 'polypeptide(L)'
;MQLYTLKSQVETSVQKTIRLEKTIGLVPTMGSLHQGHLSLLKRAVESCDIVWATIFVNPTQFNNKNDLKNYPKNIKNDLELILKISKNINVFSPEISEMYDSELKTETFDFQNLDKELEGKYRNNHFNGVGTIVSKLFELFKPNKAFFGEKDFQQTRIINRLIKIKNYSTELVICPTVREQ
;
A
#
# COMPACT_ATOMS: atom_id res chain seq x y z
N MET A 1 -7.30 -9.99 14.19
CA MET A 1 -7.45 -8.95 13.15
C MET A 1 -8.20 -7.77 13.77
N GLN A 2 -7.67 -6.57 13.63
CA GLN A 2 -8.32 -5.33 14.05
C GLN A 2 -8.41 -4.40 12.85
N LEU A 3 -9.56 -3.74 12.66
CA LEU A 3 -9.80 -2.73 11.64
C LEU A 3 -9.61 -1.34 12.24
N TYR A 4 -8.81 -0.52 11.58
CA TYR A 4 -8.50 0.85 11.92
C TYR A 4 -8.97 1.77 10.81
N THR A 5 -9.53 2.92 11.15
CA THR A 5 -9.99 3.92 10.20
C THR A 5 -9.32 5.29 10.39
N LEU A 6 -8.72 5.53 11.56
CA LEU A 6 -8.07 6.80 11.90
C LEU A 6 -6.54 6.65 11.95
N LYS A 7 -5.81 7.63 11.42
CA LYS A 7 -4.33 7.67 11.51
C LYS A 7 -3.83 7.62 12.95
N SER A 8 -4.46 8.35 13.86
CA SER A 8 -4.07 8.38 15.27
C SER A 8 -4.08 7.02 15.96
N GLN A 9 -5.03 6.16 15.60
CA GLN A 9 -5.10 4.79 16.09
C GLN A 9 -3.92 3.95 15.57
N VAL A 10 -3.60 4.11 14.28
CA VAL A 10 -2.45 3.44 13.64
C VAL A 10 -1.15 3.89 14.26
N GLU A 11 -0.95 5.20 14.41
CA GLU A 11 0.24 5.79 15.04
C GLU A 11 0.48 5.22 16.43
N THR A 12 -0.56 5.16 17.27
CA THR A 12 -0.48 4.56 18.61
C THR A 12 -0.04 3.10 18.56
N SER A 13 -0.61 2.30 17.64
CA SER A 13 -0.27 0.89 17.46
C SER A 13 1.16 0.69 16.93
N VAL A 14 1.57 1.49 15.96
CA VAL A 14 2.91 1.49 15.37
C VAL A 14 3.96 1.85 16.43
N GLN A 15 3.74 2.92 17.19
CA GLN A 15 4.66 3.32 18.27
C GLN A 15 4.83 2.22 19.34
N LYS A 16 3.74 1.53 19.69
CA LYS A 16 3.81 0.37 20.59
C LYS A 16 4.65 -0.75 19.99
N THR A 17 4.48 -1.02 18.71
CA THR A 17 5.22 -2.07 17.99
C THR A 17 6.71 -1.76 17.97
N ILE A 18 7.09 -0.52 17.66
CA ILE A 18 8.48 -0.04 17.64
C ILE A 18 9.12 -0.15 19.03
N ARG A 19 8.42 0.27 20.08
CA ARG A 19 8.92 0.15 21.47
C ARG A 19 9.18 -1.28 21.92
N LEU A 20 8.48 -2.24 21.31
CA LEU A 20 8.67 -3.68 21.55
C LEU A 20 9.71 -4.30 20.62
N GLU A 21 10.42 -3.47 19.84
CA GLU A 21 11.45 -3.88 18.86
C GLU A 21 10.94 -4.92 17.86
N LYS A 22 9.63 -4.88 17.54
CA LYS A 22 8.99 -5.79 16.59
C LYS A 22 9.03 -5.24 15.18
N THR A 23 9.22 -6.12 14.22
CA THR A 23 9.24 -5.80 12.80
C THR A 23 7.82 -5.57 12.26
N ILE A 24 7.68 -4.55 11.40
CA ILE A 24 6.43 -4.19 10.74
C ILE A 24 6.51 -4.54 9.26
N GLY A 25 5.57 -5.36 8.79
CA GLY A 25 5.32 -5.63 7.38
C GLY A 25 4.10 -4.85 6.89
N LEU A 26 4.22 -4.20 5.72
CA LEU A 26 3.15 -3.44 5.11
C LEU A 26 2.78 -4.01 3.74
N VAL A 27 1.49 -4.23 3.51
CA VAL A 27 0.92 -4.66 2.23
C VAL A 27 -0.09 -3.60 1.77
N PRO A 28 0.32 -2.60 0.95
CA PRO A 28 -0.59 -1.60 0.42
C PRO A 28 -1.52 -2.20 -0.63
N THR A 29 -2.83 -1.98 -0.49
CA THR A 29 -3.84 -2.38 -1.48
C THR A 29 -4.93 -1.33 -1.64
N MET A 30 -5.69 -1.44 -2.71
CA MET A 30 -6.91 -0.64 -2.92
C MET A 30 -8.19 -1.42 -2.61
N GLY A 31 -8.09 -2.61 -2.00
CA GLY A 31 -9.22 -3.52 -1.80
C GLY A 31 -9.49 -4.38 -3.04
N SER A 32 -10.67 -5.01 -3.08
CA SER A 32 -11.02 -6.03 -4.08
C SER A 32 -9.98 -7.14 -4.14
N LEU A 33 -9.69 -7.70 -2.96
CA LEU A 33 -8.59 -8.64 -2.79
C LEU A 33 -8.83 -9.95 -3.55
N HIS A 34 -7.74 -10.49 -4.09
CA HIS A 34 -7.71 -11.76 -4.81
C HIS A 34 -6.45 -12.55 -4.42
N GLN A 35 -6.27 -13.76 -4.97
CA GLN A 35 -5.17 -14.67 -4.62
C GLN A 35 -3.78 -14.03 -4.68
N GLY A 36 -3.55 -13.11 -5.62
CA GLY A 36 -2.30 -12.34 -5.69
C GLY A 36 -2.06 -11.51 -4.42
N HIS A 37 -3.07 -10.76 -3.94
CA HIS A 37 -2.96 -10.01 -2.69
C HIS A 37 -2.79 -10.93 -1.48
N LEU A 38 -3.48 -12.07 -1.46
CA LEU A 38 -3.35 -13.03 -0.37
C LEU A 38 -1.96 -13.65 -0.29
N SER A 39 -1.27 -13.83 -1.43
CA SER A 39 0.13 -14.30 -1.45
C SER A 39 1.08 -13.28 -0.82
N LEU A 40 0.86 -11.96 -1.06
CA LEU A 40 1.64 -10.91 -0.40
C LEU A 40 1.44 -10.94 1.13
N LEU A 41 0.21 -11.08 1.58
CA LEU A 41 -0.12 -11.14 3.01
C LEU A 41 0.49 -12.38 3.68
N LYS A 42 0.46 -13.55 3.03
CA LYS A 42 1.13 -14.75 3.52
C LYS A 42 2.63 -14.50 3.70
N ARG A 43 3.28 -13.97 2.66
CA ARG A 43 4.70 -13.66 2.70
C ARG A 43 5.06 -12.66 3.80
N ALA A 44 4.19 -11.66 4.02
CA ALA A 44 4.38 -10.68 5.09
C ALA A 44 4.29 -11.32 6.47
N VAL A 45 3.30 -12.19 6.72
CA VAL A 45 3.12 -12.92 7.99
C VAL A 45 4.30 -13.85 8.29
N GLU A 46 4.90 -14.46 7.26
CA GLU A 46 6.10 -15.30 7.42
C GLU A 46 7.37 -14.50 7.72
N SER A 47 7.38 -13.19 7.45
CA SER A 47 8.60 -12.38 7.42
C SER A 47 8.65 -11.26 8.45
N CYS A 48 7.52 -10.95 9.12
CA CYS A 48 7.39 -9.84 10.05
C CYS A 48 6.53 -10.20 11.27
N ASP A 49 6.81 -9.59 12.41
CA ASP A 49 6.08 -9.83 13.66
C ASP A 49 4.67 -9.27 13.64
N ILE A 50 4.51 -8.08 13.05
CA ILE A 50 3.23 -7.38 12.92
C ILE A 50 3.02 -7.03 11.45
N VAL A 51 1.85 -7.41 10.92
CA VAL A 51 1.49 -7.15 9.52
C VAL A 51 0.31 -6.20 9.44
N TRP A 52 0.44 -5.23 8.56
CA TRP A 52 -0.61 -4.29 8.18
C TRP A 52 -0.99 -4.46 6.71
N ALA A 53 -2.27 -4.65 6.46
CA ALA A 53 -2.86 -4.48 5.14
C ALA A 53 -3.53 -3.11 5.07
N THR A 54 -3.36 -2.35 3.98
CA THR A 54 -4.18 -1.18 3.76
C THR A 54 -5.23 -1.45 2.70
N ILE A 55 -6.44 -0.91 2.89
CA ILE A 55 -7.53 -0.95 1.90
C ILE A 55 -7.94 0.49 1.67
N PHE A 56 -7.33 1.13 0.66
CA PHE A 56 -7.58 2.53 0.36
C PHE A 56 -7.55 2.80 -1.14
N VAL A 57 -8.71 3.19 -1.69
CA VAL A 57 -8.84 3.59 -3.10
C VAL A 57 -8.33 5.03 -3.22
N ASN A 58 -7.06 5.15 -3.62
CA ASN A 58 -6.36 6.43 -3.69
C ASN A 58 -6.82 7.27 -4.89
N PRO A 59 -7.51 8.41 -4.69
CA PRO A 59 -8.04 9.18 -5.80
C PRO A 59 -6.96 9.82 -6.69
N THR A 60 -5.78 10.12 -6.14
CA THR A 60 -4.73 10.87 -6.86
C THR A 60 -4.01 10.06 -7.94
N GLN A 61 -4.18 8.73 -7.96
CA GLN A 61 -3.59 7.86 -8.98
C GLN A 61 -4.54 7.53 -10.14
N PHE A 62 -5.80 8.03 -10.09
CA PHE A 62 -6.78 7.81 -11.16
C PHE A 62 -6.81 8.98 -12.12
N ASN A 63 -6.62 8.70 -13.40
CA ASN A 63 -6.76 9.71 -14.46
C ASN A 63 -8.21 9.92 -14.87
N ASN A 64 -9.05 8.90 -14.70
CA ASN A 64 -10.45 8.90 -15.08
C ASN A 64 -11.34 8.86 -13.83
N LYS A 65 -12.21 9.86 -13.68
CA LYS A 65 -13.16 9.94 -12.55
C LYS A 65 -14.17 8.77 -12.56
N ASN A 66 -14.50 8.24 -13.74
CA ASN A 66 -15.42 7.09 -13.85
C ASN A 66 -14.77 5.81 -13.32
N ASP A 67 -13.47 5.60 -13.58
CA ASP A 67 -12.74 4.44 -13.07
C ASP A 67 -12.65 4.48 -11.54
N LEU A 68 -12.39 5.66 -10.98
CA LEU A 68 -12.41 5.87 -9.53
C LEU A 68 -13.80 5.59 -8.92
N LYS A 69 -14.87 6.10 -9.56
CA LYS A 69 -16.24 5.93 -9.09
C LYS A 69 -16.69 4.47 -9.15
N ASN A 70 -16.29 3.75 -10.19
CA ASN A 70 -16.68 2.36 -10.44
C ASN A 70 -15.70 1.35 -9.82
N TYR A 71 -14.65 1.82 -9.13
CA TYR A 71 -13.70 0.91 -8.50
C TYR A 71 -14.41 0.02 -7.47
N PRO A 72 -14.27 -1.33 -7.56
CA PRO A 72 -15.03 -2.24 -6.71
C PRO A 72 -14.61 -2.07 -5.24
N LYS A 73 -15.61 -1.92 -4.36
CA LYS A 73 -15.44 -1.76 -2.92
C LYS A 73 -16.27 -2.81 -2.20
N ASN A 74 -15.62 -3.76 -1.58
CA ASN A 74 -16.28 -4.79 -0.76
C ASN A 74 -15.42 -5.11 0.46
N ILE A 75 -15.36 -4.15 1.39
CA ILE A 75 -14.54 -4.27 2.60
C ILE A 75 -14.86 -5.55 3.39
N LYS A 76 -16.13 -5.96 3.45
CA LYS A 76 -16.53 -7.17 4.18
C LYS A 76 -15.86 -8.42 3.59
N ASN A 77 -15.93 -8.60 2.28
CA ASN A 77 -15.28 -9.71 1.60
C ASN A 77 -13.76 -9.66 1.75
N ASP A 78 -13.17 -8.47 1.64
CA ASP A 78 -11.73 -8.28 1.81
C ASP A 78 -11.27 -8.70 3.22
N LEU A 79 -12.01 -8.30 4.26
CA LEU A 79 -11.73 -8.70 5.64
C LEU A 79 -11.86 -10.21 5.84
N GLU A 80 -12.88 -10.86 5.26
CA GLU A 80 -13.05 -12.30 5.30
C GLU A 80 -11.88 -13.04 4.64
N LEU A 81 -11.37 -12.52 3.51
CA LEU A 81 -10.21 -13.07 2.83
C LEU A 81 -8.93 -12.91 3.67
N ILE A 82 -8.71 -11.77 4.29
CA ILE A 82 -7.56 -11.52 5.17
C ILE A 82 -7.61 -12.46 6.38
N LEU A 83 -8.79 -12.67 6.99
CA LEU A 83 -8.96 -13.58 8.12
C LEU A 83 -8.57 -15.03 7.80
N LYS A 84 -8.76 -15.47 6.56
CA LYS A 84 -8.32 -16.80 6.10
C LYS A 84 -6.79 -16.96 6.11
N ILE A 85 -6.05 -15.86 6.04
CA ILE A 85 -4.59 -15.87 6.11
C ILE A 85 -4.12 -15.85 7.55
N SER A 86 -4.54 -14.84 8.33
CA SER A 86 -4.17 -14.74 9.75
C SER A 86 -5.10 -13.79 10.51
N LYS A 87 -5.40 -14.16 11.75
CA LYS A 87 -6.10 -13.29 12.70
C LYS A 87 -5.22 -12.13 13.22
N ASN A 88 -3.91 -12.19 12.97
CA ASN A 88 -2.94 -11.23 13.50
C ASN A 88 -2.60 -10.12 12.50
N ILE A 89 -3.22 -10.09 11.31
CA ILE A 89 -3.08 -8.99 10.36
C ILE A 89 -3.97 -7.84 10.82
N ASN A 90 -3.39 -6.66 10.97
CA ASN A 90 -4.14 -5.43 11.18
C ASN A 90 -4.54 -4.82 9.83
N VAL A 91 -5.72 -4.22 9.77
CA VAL A 91 -6.23 -3.60 8.55
C VAL A 91 -6.43 -2.11 8.78
N PHE A 92 -5.93 -1.29 7.87
CA PHE A 92 -6.19 0.14 7.84
C PHE A 92 -7.01 0.49 6.61
N SER A 93 -8.23 0.97 6.84
CA SER A 93 -9.15 1.39 5.77
C SER A 93 -9.69 2.79 6.08
N PRO A 94 -8.90 3.84 5.78
CA PRO A 94 -9.27 5.22 6.08
C PRO A 94 -10.23 5.79 5.04
N GLU A 95 -10.92 6.86 5.44
CA GLU A 95 -11.56 7.78 4.51
C GLU A 95 -10.53 8.68 3.82
N ILE A 96 -10.92 9.31 2.71
CA ILE A 96 -10.03 10.20 1.95
C ILE A 96 -9.51 11.36 2.83
N SER A 97 -10.37 11.93 3.67
CA SER A 97 -10.03 13.02 4.61
C SER A 97 -8.97 12.65 5.64
N GLU A 98 -8.80 11.35 5.95
CA GLU A 98 -7.72 10.89 6.81
C GLU A 98 -6.35 10.90 6.11
N MET A 99 -6.33 10.62 4.81
CA MET A 99 -5.09 10.53 4.04
C MET A 99 -4.70 11.86 3.38
N TYR A 100 -5.69 12.70 3.08
CA TYR A 100 -5.51 14.01 2.47
C TYR A 100 -6.26 15.06 3.28
N ASP A 101 -5.61 16.19 3.51
CA ASP A 101 -6.25 17.35 4.13
C ASP A 101 -7.30 17.95 3.18
N SER A 102 -7.58 19.25 3.25
CA SER A 102 -8.60 19.93 2.44
C SER A 102 -8.40 19.81 0.91
N GLU A 103 -7.20 19.47 0.45
CA GLU A 103 -6.88 19.35 -0.98
C GLU A 103 -6.20 18.03 -1.32
N LEU A 104 -6.65 17.41 -2.43
CA LEU A 104 -6.01 16.22 -2.99
C LEU A 104 -4.71 16.61 -3.72
N LYS A 105 -3.67 16.93 -2.97
CA LYS A 105 -2.37 17.28 -3.55
C LYS A 105 -1.53 16.05 -3.81
N THR A 106 -0.98 16.00 -5.03
CA THR A 106 0.00 15.00 -5.43
C THR A 106 1.39 15.61 -5.32
N GLU A 107 2.30 14.91 -4.63
CA GLU A 107 3.72 15.28 -4.64
C GLU A 107 4.33 14.94 -6.01
N THR A 108 5.33 15.70 -6.42
CA THR A 108 6.09 15.41 -7.64
C THR A 108 7.45 14.82 -7.24
N PHE A 109 7.80 13.69 -7.86
CA PHE A 109 9.05 12.98 -7.60
C PHE A 109 9.88 12.87 -8.87
N ASP A 110 11.21 12.94 -8.72
CA ASP A 110 12.13 12.61 -9.81
C ASP A 110 12.35 11.09 -9.89
N PHE A 111 11.50 10.43 -10.67
CA PHE A 111 11.62 9.01 -10.94
C PHE A 111 12.61 8.66 -12.06
N GLN A 112 13.41 9.63 -12.55
CA GLN A 112 14.40 9.42 -13.61
C GLN A 112 13.80 8.81 -14.88
N ASN A 113 12.66 9.35 -15.33
CA ASN A 113 11.86 8.92 -16.48
C ASN A 113 11.17 7.56 -16.33
N LEU A 114 11.29 6.84 -15.21
CA LEU A 114 10.56 5.59 -14.99
C LEU A 114 9.04 5.77 -15.07
N ASP A 115 8.55 6.96 -14.79
CA ASP A 115 7.14 7.36 -14.82
C ASP A 115 6.64 7.77 -16.21
N LYS A 116 7.53 7.82 -17.23
CA LYS A 116 7.21 8.27 -18.59
C LYS A 116 7.13 7.14 -19.62
N GLU A 117 7.49 5.93 -19.22
CA GLU A 117 7.47 4.74 -20.07
C GLU A 117 6.31 3.81 -19.72
N LEU A 118 6.05 2.80 -20.52
CA LEU A 118 5.03 1.77 -20.31
C LEU A 118 3.67 2.39 -19.89
N GLU A 119 3.14 2.01 -18.72
CA GLU A 119 1.88 2.57 -18.20
C GLU A 119 1.95 4.10 -18.00
N GLY A 120 3.08 4.60 -17.53
CA GLY A 120 3.27 6.03 -17.27
C GLY A 120 3.12 6.89 -18.51
N LYS A 121 3.44 6.36 -19.70
CA LYS A 121 3.24 7.04 -20.99
C LYS A 121 1.76 7.34 -21.27
N TYR A 122 0.84 6.51 -20.77
CA TYR A 122 -0.60 6.59 -21.01
C TYR A 122 -1.40 7.06 -19.81
N ARG A 123 -0.77 7.12 -18.63
CA ARG A 123 -1.41 7.45 -17.35
C ARG A 123 -0.72 8.65 -16.71
N ASN A 124 -0.98 9.84 -17.24
CA ASN A 124 -0.39 11.10 -16.76
C ASN A 124 -0.51 11.23 -15.23
N ASN A 125 0.60 11.57 -14.58
CA ASN A 125 0.67 11.80 -13.13
C ASN A 125 0.30 10.59 -12.22
N HIS A 126 0.02 9.43 -12.82
CA HIS A 126 -0.35 8.22 -12.07
C HIS A 126 0.70 7.84 -11.02
N PHE A 127 1.98 7.77 -11.43
CA PHE A 127 3.05 7.35 -10.53
C PHE A 127 3.40 8.39 -9.46
N ASN A 128 3.16 9.67 -9.70
CA ASN A 128 3.22 10.68 -8.63
C ASN A 128 2.09 10.45 -7.61
N GLY A 129 0.90 10.09 -8.06
CA GLY A 129 -0.20 9.69 -7.18
C GLY A 129 0.13 8.45 -6.34
N VAL A 130 0.71 7.41 -6.97
CA VAL A 130 1.21 6.21 -6.27
C VAL A 130 2.32 6.57 -5.28
N GLY A 131 3.30 7.36 -5.70
CA GLY A 131 4.39 7.82 -4.83
C GLY A 131 3.89 8.61 -3.64
N THR A 132 2.90 9.48 -3.84
CA THR A 132 2.29 10.28 -2.78
C THR A 132 1.64 9.41 -1.72
N ILE A 133 0.78 8.48 -2.11
CA ILE A 133 0.10 7.63 -1.11
C ILE A 133 1.08 6.69 -0.42
N VAL A 134 2.02 6.09 -1.15
CA VAL A 134 3.00 5.18 -0.56
C VAL A 134 3.93 5.93 0.40
N SER A 135 4.35 7.17 0.10
CA SER A 135 5.09 8.02 1.05
C SER A 135 4.31 8.22 2.34
N LYS A 136 3.04 8.63 2.25
CA LYS A 136 2.18 8.82 3.43
C LYS A 136 2.03 7.53 4.26
N LEU A 137 1.89 6.38 3.60
CA LEU A 137 1.82 5.10 4.29
C LEU A 137 3.17 4.74 4.93
N PHE A 138 4.30 4.96 4.28
CA PHE A 138 5.62 4.68 4.86
C PHE A 138 5.93 5.60 6.05
N GLU A 139 5.53 6.85 5.99
CA GLU A 139 5.66 7.81 7.12
C GLU A 139 4.79 7.40 8.31
N LEU A 140 3.56 6.91 8.04
CA LEU A 140 2.62 6.48 9.07
C LEU A 140 3.05 5.15 9.73
N PHE A 141 3.38 4.15 8.92
CA PHE A 141 3.64 2.78 9.41
C PHE A 141 5.10 2.53 9.77
N LYS A 142 6.05 3.30 9.19
CA LYS A 142 7.50 3.08 9.32
C LYS A 142 7.89 1.61 9.12
N PRO A 143 7.45 0.97 8.02
CA PRO A 143 7.58 -0.46 7.87
C PRO A 143 9.05 -0.89 7.69
N ASN A 144 9.41 -2.01 8.30
CA ASN A 144 10.69 -2.66 8.02
C ASN A 144 10.68 -3.27 6.62
N LYS A 145 9.53 -3.85 6.22
CA LYS A 145 9.34 -4.45 4.89
C LYS A 145 8.00 -4.02 4.28
N ALA A 146 8.02 -3.71 2.98
CA ALA A 146 6.82 -3.43 2.20
C ALA A 146 6.72 -4.43 1.04
N PHE A 147 5.56 -5.07 0.88
CA PHE A 147 5.34 -6.17 -0.04
C PHE A 147 4.53 -5.72 -1.25
N PHE A 148 5.07 -5.95 -2.45
CA PHE A 148 4.44 -5.60 -3.72
C PHE A 148 4.53 -6.77 -4.71
N GLY A 149 3.54 -6.88 -5.60
CA GLY A 149 3.53 -7.92 -6.61
C GLY A 149 4.43 -7.60 -7.80
N GLU A 150 5.18 -8.58 -8.30
CA GLU A 150 5.99 -8.48 -9.51
C GLU A 150 5.15 -8.19 -10.76
N LYS A 151 3.86 -8.57 -10.75
CA LYS A 151 2.92 -8.28 -11.83
C LYS A 151 2.92 -6.80 -12.21
N ASP A 152 2.97 -5.91 -11.22
CA ASP A 152 3.01 -4.46 -11.42
C ASP A 152 4.47 -3.98 -11.45
N PHE A 153 5.24 -4.53 -12.41
CA PHE A 153 6.70 -4.36 -12.50
C PHE A 153 7.13 -2.90 -12.46
N GLN A 154 6.50 -2.04 -13.24
CA GLN A 154 6.86 -0.63 -13.28
C GLN A 154 6.61 0.04 -11.91
N GLN A 155 5.50 -0.28 -11.26
CA GLN A 155 5.22 0.20 -9.90
C GLN A 155 6.31 -0.22 -8.92
N THR A 156 6.81 -1.47 -8.97
CA THR A 156 7.89 -1.88 -8.07
C THR A 156 9.17 -1.08 -8.29
N ARG A 157 9.49 -0.70 -9.54
CA ARG A 157 10.64 0.17 -9.85
C ARG A 157 10.44 1.59 -9.31
N ILE A 158 9.23 2.14 -9.45
CA ILE A 158 8.83 3.44 -8.91
C ILE A 158 8.97 3.45 -7.38
N ILE A 159 8.46 2.43 -6.68
CA ILE A 159 8.55 2.34 -5.22
C ILE A 159 10.01 2.19 -4.76
N ASN A 160 10.81 1.38 -5.45
CA ASN A 160 12.23 1.27 -5.14
C ASN A 160 12.96 2.63 -5.29
N ARG A 161 12.60 3.41 -6.33
CA ARG A 161 13.14 4.76 -6.52
C ARG A 161 12.66 5.72 -5.42
N LEU A 162 11.37 5.65 -5.04
CA LEU A 162 10.78 6.44 -3.97
C LEU A 162 11.50 6.23 -2.63
N ILE A 163 11.78 4.97 -2.27
CA ILE A 163 12.54 4.61 -1.07
C ILE A 163 13.89 5.35 -1.04
N LYS A 164 14.59 5.38 -2.18
CA LYS A 164 15.87 6.09 -2.30
C LYS A 164 15.73 7.61 -2.22
N ILE A 165 14.74 8.20 -2.90
CA ILE A 165 14.48 9.65 -2.89
C ILE A 165 14.18 10.15 -1.47
N LYS A 166 13.33 9.42 -0.75
CA LYS A 166 12.88 9.79 0.60
C LYS A 166 13.79 9.25 1.72
N ASN A 167 14.84 8.49 1.35
CA ASN A 167 15.76 7.86 2.29
C ASN A 167 15.06 7.00 3.37
N TYR A 168 14.04 6.23 2.95
CA TYR A 168 13.37 5.30 3.85
C TYR A 168 14.24 4.07 4.12
N SER A 169 14.19 3.56 5.36
CA SER A 169 14.88 2.32 5.78
C SER A 169 14.09 1.05 5.40
N THR A 170 12.97 1.19 4.71
CA THR A 170 12.07 0.10 4.31
C THR A 170 12.71 -0.79 3.24
N GLU A 171 12.74 -2.09 3.48
CA GLU A 171 13.07 -3.11 2.47
C GLU A 171 11.87 -3.33 1.55
N LEU A 172 12.07 -3.21 0.24
CA LEU A 172 11.06 -3.56 -0.76
C LEU A 172 11.13 -5.06 -1.07
N VAL A 173 10.08 -5.80 -0.70
CA VAL A 173 9.94 -7.23 -1.01
C VAL A 173 9.03 -7.39 -2.23
N ILE A 174 9.62 -7.86 -3.35
CA ILE A 174 8.87 -8.14 -4.58
C ILE A 174 8.45 -9.61 -4.56
N CYS A 175 7.15 -9.85 -4.62
CA CYS A 175 6.59 -11.20 -4.57
C CYS A 175 6.21 -11.69 -5.98
N PRO A 176 6.46 -12.97 -6.31
CA PRO A 176 6.14 -13.54 -7.61
C PRO A 176 4.65 -13.44 -7.96
N THR A 177 4.37 -13.34 -9.26
CA THR A 177 2.99 -13.32 -9.78
C THR A 177 2.31 -14.65 -9.53
N VAL A 178 1.15 -14.64 -8.86
CA VAL A 178 0.25 -15.78 -8.75
C VAL A 178 -0.68 -15.80 -9.95
N ARG A 179 -0.73 -16.91 -10.66
CA ARG A 179 -1.64 -17.13 -11.79
C ARG A 179 -2.78 -18.05 -11.36
N GLU A 180 -3.97 -17.79 -11.87
CA GLU A 180 -5.07 -18.74 -11.79
C GLU A 180 -4.75 -19.96 -12.67
N GLN A 181 -5.10 -21.15 -12.19
CA GLN A 181 -4.93 -22.41 -12.93
C GLN A 181 -6.11 -22.60 -13.88
#